data_35195ff3965baa47bd7fc851b3b6ecfe
#
_entry.id   35195ff3965baa47bd7fc851b3b6ecfe
#
_cell.length_a   1.000
_cell.length_b   1.000
_cell.length_c   1.000
_cell.angle_alpha   90.00
_cell.angle_beta   90.00
_cell.angle_gamma   90.00
#
_symmetry.space_group_name_H-M   'P 1'
#
loop_
_entity.id
_entity.type
_entity.pdbx_description
1 polymer ?
#
loop_
_entity_poly.entity_id
_entity_poly.type
_entity_poly.pdbx_seq_one_letter_code
_entity_poly.pdbx_strand_id
1 'polypeptide(L)'
;YKYITTEGKVTGKKAGKITALEYLQKSTGVFNGDGLLSQEKVAEMQVRLKENKGNIWHGFVSLNKEQSYKIDTPEKCIGMIKATFGQFFKDAKLDKNNIDLMCALHLDRPEHLHFHFVFWEKGPKYRGKDGTLGYRRRGKIEKTAIDNLFVRLGLYIDGGRDKLYRSRVEAIRVLRG
;
A
#
# COMPACT_ATOMS: atom_id res chain seq x y z
N TYR A 1 -0.55 -1.21 -15.44
CA TYR A 1 -0.62 -2.64 -15.25
C TYR A 1 0.68 -3.28 -14.84
N LYS A 2 1.80 -2.76 -15.18
CA LYS A 2 3.09 -3.42 -15.03
C LYS A 2 3.81 -3.07 -13.73
N TYR A 3 3.20 -2.31 -12.83
CA TYR A 3 4.05 -1.49 -11.97
C TYR A 3 3.62 -1.35 -10.53
N ILE A 4 3.19 -2.46 -9.93
CA ILE A 4 3.46 -2.58 -8.52
C ILE A 4 4.79 -3.33 -8.41
N THR A 5 5.85 -2.63 -8.37
CA THR A 5 7.04 -3.15 -7.76
C THR A 5 6.87 -2.98 -6.27
N THR A 6 6.28 -3.94 -5.63
CA THR A 6 6.56 -4.13 -4.23
C THR A 6 8.01 -4.59 -4.18
N GLU A 7 8.91 -3.68 -4.19
CA GLU A 7 10.26 -4.00 -3.76
C GLU A 7 10.18 -4.25 -2.28
N GLY A 8 9.81 -5.47 -1.96
CA GLY A 8 9.41 -5.87 -0.65
C GLY A 8 10.50 -5.94 0.35
N LYS A 9 11.53 -5.15 0.31
CA LYS A 9 12.50 -5.22 1.39
C LYS A 9 13.44 -4.05 1.45
N VAL A 10 13.04 -2.99 2.09
CA VAL A 10 14.03 -2.13 2.71
C VAL A 10 14.26 -2.64 4.13
N THR A 11 15.07 -3.69 4.25
CA THR A 11 15.49 -4.17 5.54
C THR A 11 16.36 -3.14 6.24
N GLY A 12 15.85 -2.58 7.32
CA GLY A 12 16.62 -2.00 8.39
C GLY A 12 17.67 -0.93 8.11
N LYS A 13 17.87 -0.52 6.88
CA LYS A 13 18.80 0.54 6.54
C LYS A 13 18.13 1.89 6.75
N LYS A 14 18.61 2.62 7.72
CA LYS A 14 18.17 3.98 8.07
C LYS A 14 18.04 4.91 6.85
N ALA A 15 18.94 4.80 5.88
CA ALA A 15 18.94 5.57 4.65
C ALA A 15 17.73 5.27 3.74
N GLY A 16 17.32 4.00 3.61
CA GLY A 16 16.14 3.64 2.81
C GLY A 16 14.85 4.10 3.44
N LYS A 17 14.76 4.10 4.77
CA LYS A 17 13.62 4.63 5.53
C LYS A 17 13.42 6.12 5.26
N ILE A 18 14.49 6.90 5.28
CA ILE A 18 14.48 8.33 5.03
C ILE A 18 14.06 8.62 3.59
N THR A 19 14.63 7.92 2.63
CA THR A 19 14.33 8.13 1.20
C THR A 19 12.86 7.86 0.87
N ALA A 20 12.28 6.79 1.40
CA ALA A 20 10.86 6.48 1.19
C ALA A 20 9.96 7.58 1.77
N LEU A 21 10.26 8.07 2.97
CA LEU A 21 9.49 9.13 3.62
C LEU A 21 9.64 10.48 2.90
N GLU A 22 10.86 10.85 2.50
CA GLU A 22 11.11 12.08 1.74
C GLU A 22 10.37 12.08 0.41
N TYR A 23 10.30 10.93 -0.24
CA TYR A 23 9.58 10.78 -1.49
C TYR A 23 8.08 11.00 -1.33
N LEU A 24 7.49 10.51 -0.24
CA LEU A 24 6.09 10.73 0.09
C LEU A 24 5.81 12.20 0.46
N GLN A 25 6.75 12.86 1.12
CA GLN A 25 6.61 14.26 1.54
C GLN A 25 6.60 15.26 0.38
N LYS A 26 7.18 14.92 -0.76
CA LYS A 26 7.17 15.77 -1.97
C LYS A 26 5.82 15.82 -2.68
N SER A 27 4.85 15.08 -2.21
CA SER A 27 3.51 15.05 -2.79
C SER A 27 2.57 16.06 -2.13
N THR A 28 1.37 16.19 -2.67
CA THR A 28 0.30 17.09 -2.20
C THR A 28 -0.28 16.74 -0.84
N GLY A 29 0.26 15.76 -0.16
CA GLY A 29 -0.18 15.30 1.15
C GLY A 29 -0.05 13.79 1.30
N VAL A 30 0.05 13.36 2.53
CA VAL A 30 0.13 11.95 2.90
C VAL A 30 -1.21 11.51 3.48
N PHE A 31 -1.68 10.34 3.09
CA PHE A 31 -2.97 9.80 3.50
C PHE A 31 -2.92 8.28 3.65
N ASN A 32 -3.95 7.70 4.22
CA ASN A 32 -4.23 6.27 4.24
C ASN A 32 -5.73 6.02 4.10
N GLY A 33 -6.20 4.82 4.39
CA GLY A 33 -7.62 4.49 4.31
C GLY A 33 -8.53 5.24 5.30
N ASP A 34 -7.95 5.82 6.35
CA ASP A 34 -8.69 6.58 7.35
C ASP A 34 -8.81 8.08 7.01
N GLY A 35 -8.02 8.55 6.06
CA GLY A 35 -8.05 9.93 5.60
C GLY A 35 -6.68 10.57 5.44
N LEU A 36 -6.68 11.89 5.28
CA LEU A 36 -5.45 12.68 5.27
C LEU A 36 -4.78 12.62 6.64
N LEU A 37 -3.48 12.45 6.64
CA LEU A 37 -2.69 12.36 7.85
C LEU A 37 -2.23 13.77 8.28
N SER A 38 -2.49 14.11 9.54
CA SER A 38 -1.96 15.33 10.15
C SER A 38 -0.45 15.22 10.33
N GLN A 39 0.22 16.35 10.47
CA GLN A 39 1.65 16.38 10.78
C GLN A 39 1.98 15.63 12.07
N GLU A 40 1.12 15.73 13.08
CA GLU A 40 1.27 14.99 14.34
C GLU A 40 1.18 13.49 14.13
N LYS A 41 0.21 13.03 13.34
CA LYS A 41 0.04 11.61 13.02
C LYS A 41 1.22 11.06 12.23
N VAL A 42 1.70 11.82 11.25
CA VAL A 42 2.90 11.46 10.48
C VAL A 42 4.11 11.35 11.42
N ALA A 43 4.28 12.30 12.35
CA ALA A 43 5.36 12.26 13.32
C ALA A 43 5.31 11.02 14.21
N GLU A 44 4.13 10.64 14.72
CA GLU A 44 3.94 9.41 15.49
C GLU A 44 4.33 8.15 14.68
N MET A 45 3.89 8.10 13.43
CA MET A 45 4.21 6.99 12.54
C MET A 45 5.71 6.92 12.23
N GLN A 46 6.36 8.06 12.07
CA GLN A 46 7.81 8.13 11.87
C GLN A 46 8.59 7.64 13.08
N VAL A 47 8.12 7.91 14.29
CA VAL A 47 8.73 7.38 15.52
C VAL A 47 8.67 5.84 15.52
N ARG A 48 7.48 5.28 15.24
CA ARG A 48 7.34 3.82 15.13
C ARG A 48 8.23 3.23 14.04
N LEU A 49 8.36 3.92 12.92
CA LEU A 49 9.23 3.49 11.83
C LEU A 49 10.71 3.48 12.23
N LYS A 50 11.16 4.49 12.97
CA LYS A 50 12.54 4.54 13.48
C LYS A 50 12.86 3.38 14.42
N GLU A 51 11.91 3.01 15.26
CA GLU A 51 12.04 1.91 16.21
C GLU A 51 11.84 0.53 15.58
N ASN A 52 11.22 0.50 14.39
CA ASN A 52 10.93 -0.73 13.68
C ASN A 52 12.21 -1.42 13.21
N LYS A 53 12.39 -2.66 13.62
CA LYS A 53 13.52 -3.53 13.23
C LYS A 53 13.11 -4.56 12.16
N GLY A 54 11.87 -4.50 11.71
CA GLY A 54 11.31 -5.40 10.72
C GLY A 54 11.40 -4.87 9.30
N ASN A 55 10.57 -5.44 8.44
CA ASN A 55 10.50 -5.08 7.04
C ASN A 55 9.75 -3.78 6.82
N ILE A 56 10.14 -3.05 5.80
CA ILE A 56 9.38 -1.94 5.24
C ILE A 56 9.06 -2.32 3.81
N TRP A 57 7.78 -2.18 3.45
CA TRP A 57 7.30 -2.45 2.11
C TRP A 57 6.96 -1.15 1.41
N HIS A 58 7.40 -1.04 0.20
CA HIS A 58 7.15 0.11 -0.65
C HIS A 58 6.60 -0.36 -2.00
N GLY A 59 5.58 0.30 -2.48
CA GLY A 59 5.00 0.01 -3.78
C GLY A 59 4.49 1.26 -4.46
N PHE A 60 4.26 1.15 -5.76
CA PHE A 60 3.61 2.20 -6.52
C PHE A 60 2.75 1.63 -7.63
N VAL A 61 1.75 2.41 -8.03
CA VAL A 61 0.84 2.09 -9.11
C VAL A 61 0.91 3.22 -10.13
N SER A 62 1.24 2.89 -11.37
CA SER A 62 1.10 3.83 -12.47
C SER A 62 -0.30 3.75 -13.06
N LEU A 63 -0.96 4.88 -13.17
CA LEU A 63 -2.28 4.98 -13.74
C LEU A 63 -2.20 5.45 -15.20
N ASN A 64 -3.01 4.85 -16.08
CA ASN A 64 -3.15 5.35 -17.43
C ASN A 64 -3.94 6.67 -17.44
N LYS A 65 -4.08 7.28 -18.61
CA LYS A 65 -4.77 8.57 -18.75
C LYS A 65 -6.20 8.55 -18.22
N GLU A 66 -6.97 7.54 -18.59
CA GLU A 66 -8.37 7.39 -18.17
C GLU A 66 -8.49 7.19 -16.66
N GLN A 67 -7.68 6.31 -16.11
CA GLN A 67 -7.63 6.05 -14.67
C GLN A 67 -7.19 7.27 -13.88
N SER A 68 -6.22 8.04 -14.40
CA SER A 68 -5.71 9.25 -13.76
C SER A 68 -6.81 10.29 -13.55
N TYR A 69 -7.72 10.46 -14.49
CA TYR A 69 -8.86 11.37 -14.35
C TYR A 69 -9.86 10.91 -13.28
N LYS A 70 -9.96 9.62 -13.04
CA LYS A 70 -10.90 9.06 -12.07
C LYS A 70 -10.38 9.11 -10.62
N ILE A 71 -9.07 9.16 -10.44
CA ILE A 71 -8.40 9.11 -9.12
C ILE A 71 -7.40 10.27 -8.99
N ASP A 72 -7.83 11.46 -9.32
CA ASP A 72 -6.95 12.63 -9.41
C ASP A 72 -6.88 13.47 -8.12
N THR A 73 -7.55 13.04 -7.06
CA THR A 73 -7.51 13.72 -5.76
C THR A 73 -7.17 12.75 -4.63
N PRO A 74 -6.56 13.23 -3.53
CA PRO A 74 -6.33 12.40 -2.35
C PRO A 74 -7.60 11.75 -1.80
N GLU A 75 -8.72 12.46 -1.79
CA GLU A 75 -10.01 11.94 -1.30
C GLU A 75 -10.51 10.73 -2.09
N LYS A 76 -10.37 10.77 -3.41
CA LYS A 76 -10.71 9.63 -4.28
C LYS A 76 -9.79 8.44 -4.02
N CYS A 77 -8.50 8.70 -3.80
CA CYS A 77 -7.53 7.66 -3.43
C CYS A 77 -7.83 7.05 -2.06
N ILE A 78 -8.23 7.84 -1.08
CA ILE A 78 -8.61 7.36 0.26
C ILE A 78 -9.73 6.32 0.16
N GLY A 79 -10.77 6.61 -0.61
CA GLY A 79 -11.87 5.67 -0.85
C GLY A 79 -11.38 4.37 -1.48
N MET A 80 -10.49 4.46 -2.45
CA MET A 80 -9.86 3.32 -3.11
C MET A 80 -9.05 2.45 -2.14
N ILE A 81 -8.23 3.07 -1.31
CA ILE A 81 -7.43 2.37 -0.30
C ILE A 81 -8.33 1.65 0.70
N LYS A 82 -9.32 2.36 1.21
CA LYS A 82 -10.28 1.81 2.17
C LYS A 82 -11.00 0.58 1.61
N ALA A 83 -11.31 0.57 0.33
CA ALA A 83 -11.98 -0.54 -0.32
C ALA A 83 -11.08 -1.74 -0.64
N THR A 84 -9.76 -1.55 -0.74
CA THR A 84 -8.86 -2.55 -1.35
C THR A 84 -7.75 -3.05 -0.44
N PHE A 85 -7.16 -2.19 0.39
CA PHE A 85 -5.94 -2.54 1.13
C PHE A 85 -6.17 -3.48 2.31
N GLY A 86 -7.35 -3.46 2.93
CA GLY A 86 -7.67 -4.40 4.00
C GLY A 86 -7.58 -5.85 3.53
N GLN A 87 -8.10 -6.15 2.36
CA GLN A 87 -8.02 -7.49 1.79
C GLN A 87 -6.60 -7.81 1.32
N PHE A 88 -5.87 -6.83 0.79
CA PHE A 88 -4.47 -7.01 0.44
C PHE A 88 -3.63 -7.44 1.64
N PHE A 89 -3.76 -6.78 2.77
CA PHE A 89 -3.03 -7.16 3.99
C PHE A 89 -3.40 -8.56 4.45
N LYS A 90 -4.68 -8.92 4.38
CA LYS A 90 -5.14 -10.27 4.69
C LYS A 90 -4.52 -11.31 3.74
N ASP A 91 -4.52 -11.05 2.45
CA ASP A 91 -3.90 -11.93 1.44
C ASP A 91 -2.38 -12.05 1.66
N ALA A 92 -1.75 -10.98 2.10
CA ALA A 92 -0.33 -10.94 2.45
C ALA A 92 -0.02 -11.58 3.81
N LYS A 93 -1.03 -12.08 4.53
CA LYS A 93 -0.91 -12.65 5.87
C LYS A 93 -0.37 -11.67 6.90
N LEU A 94 -0.78 -10.42 6.77
CA LEU A 94 -0.48 -9.34 7.69
C LEU A 94 -1.75 -8.93 8.47
N ASP A 95 -1.57 -8.57 9.73
CA ASP A 95 -2.67 -8.01 10.52
C ASP A 95 -2.80 -6.52 10.22
N LYS A 96 -3.90 -6.14 9.56
CA LYS A 96 -4.15 -4.74 9.20
C LYS A 96 -4.13 -3.78 10.40
N ASN A 97 -4.51 -4.27 11.58
CA ASN A 97 -4.52 -3.45 12.80
C ASN A 97 -3.09 -3.19 13.33
N ASN A 98 -2.13 -3.98 12.89
CA ASN A 98 -0.72 -3.83 13.22
C ASN A 98 0.10 -3.18 12.08
N ILE A 99 -0.56 -2.56 11.13
CA ILE A 99 0.10 -1.93 9.97
C ILE A 99 -0.05 -0.42 10.04
N ASP A 100 1.08 0.27 9.92
CA ASP A 100 1.12 1.69 9.54
C ASP A 100 1.20 1.78 8.02
N LEU A 101 0.33 2.56 7.42
CA LEU A 101 0.28 2.79 5.98
C LEU A 101 0.34 4.29 5.70
N MET A 102 1.24 4.66 4.81
CA MET A 102 1.32 6.01 4.24
C MET A 102 1.22 5.92 2.73
N CYS A 103 0.36 6.74 2.15
CA CYS A 103 0.16 6.82 0.71
C CYS A 103 0.32 8.25 0.24
N ALA A 104 0.71 8.40 -1.02
CA ALA A 104 0.83 9.69 -1.67
C ALA A 104 0.49 9.59 -3.16
N LEU A 105 -0.10 10.66 -3.69
CA LEU A 105 -0.40 10.79 -5.10
C LEU A 105 0.53 11.83 -5.71
N HIS A 106 1.29 11.44 -6.74
CA HIS A 106 2.16 12.33 -7.47
C HIS A 106 1.43 12.88 -8.69
N LEU A 107 1.29 14.20 -8.74
CA LEU A 107 0.53 14.95 -9.73
C LEU A 107 1.40 15.64 -10.79
N ASP A 108 2.70 15.38 -10.80
CA ASP A 108 3.66 15.97 -11.74
C ASP A 108 3.37 15.62 -13.20
N ARG A 109 2.72 14.48 -13.42
CA ARG A 109 2.22 14.06 -14.73
C ARG A 109 0.72 13.79 -14.65
N PRO A 110 -0.15 14.78 -14.89
CA PRO A 110 -1.60 14.64 -14.70
C PRO A 110 -2.27 13.53 -15.52
N GLU A 111 -1.69 13.18 -16.66
CA GLU A 111 -2.20 12.09 -17.51
C GLU A 111 -1.66 10.71 -17.15
N HIS A 112 -0.66 10.66 -16.25
CA HIS A 112 -0.03 9.44 -15.78
C HIS A 112 0.30 9.57 -14.30
N LEU A 113 -0.73 9.60 -13.48
CA LEU A 113 -0.55 9.73 -12.04
C LEU A 113 0.15 8.50 -11.46
N HIS A 114 0.97 8.75 -10.48
CA HIS A 114 1.61 7.70 -9.68
C HIS A 114 1.07 7.73 -8.27
N PHE A 115 0.52 6.61 -7.86
CA PHE A 115 0.08 6.38 -6.50
C PHE A 115 1.15 5.58 -5.78
N HIS A 116 1.75 6.15 -4.74
CA HIS A 116 2.79 5.52 -3.94
C HIS A 116 2.26 5.11 -2.59
N PHE A 117 2.75 3.99 -2.08
CA PHE A 117 2.42 3.54 -0.73
C PHE A 117 3.63 2.90 -0.05
N VAL A 118 3.72 3.12 1.25
CA VAL A 118 4.72 2.53 2.14
C VAL A 118 3.98 1.99 3.36
N PHE A 119 4.35 0.81 3.79
CA PHE A 119 3.77 0.25 5.01
C PHE A 119 4.78 -0.59 5.78
N TRP A 120 4.54 -0.73 7.07
CA TRP A 120 5.35 -1.51 7.99
C TRP A 120 4.50 -1.96 9.17
N GLU A 121 4.98 -2.94 9.93
CA GLU A 121 4.32 -3.36 11.14
C GLU A 121 4.54 -2.34 12.26
N LYS A 122 3.46 -1.98 12.97
CA LYS A 122 3.52 -1.04 14.10
C LYS A 122 4.43 -1.52 15.20
N GLY A 123 4.37 -2.82 15.50
CA GLY A 123 5.17 -3.43 16.54
C GLY A 123 5.39 -4.92 16.32
N PRO A 124 6.28 -5.53 17.11
CA PRO A 124 6.52 -6.95 17.06
C PRO A 124 5.29 -7.72 17.54
N LYS A 125 4.89 -8.75 16.81
CA LYS A 125 3.68 -9.52 17.07
C LYS A 125 3.92 -11.03 17.07
N TYR A 126 4.99 -11.49 16.45
CA TYR A 126 5.26 -12.91 16.26
C TYR A 126 6.13 -13.43 17.39
N ARG A 127 5.64 -14.46 18.06
CA ARG A 127 6.38 -15.09 19.17
C ARG A 127 7.43 -16.06 18.61
N GLY A 128 8.67 -15.83 18.93
CA GLY A 128 9.78 -16.71 18.62
C GLY A 128 9.86 -17.93 19.53
N LYS A 129 10.77 -18.84 19.21
CA LYS A 129 11.00 -20.06 19.99
C LYS A 129 11.42 -19.80 21.45
N ASP A 130 12.10 -18.68 21.66
CA ASP A 130 12.54 -18.21 23.00
C ASP A 130 11.44 -17.44 23.76
N GLY A 131 10.24 -17.32 23.17
CA GLY A 131 9.12 -16.59 23.76
C GLY A 131 9.14 -15.09 23.55
N THR A 132 10.18 -14.54 22.96
CA THR A 132 10.24 -13.11 22.63
C THR A 132 9.37 -12.79 21.42
N LEU A 133 8.82 -11.56 21.40
CA LEU A 133 8.07 -11.06 20.27
C LEU A 133 8.99 -10.43 19.23
N GLY A 134 8.75 -10.75 17.97
CA GLY A 134 9.48 -10.21 16.83
C GLY A 134 8.56 -9.73 15.71
N TYR A 135 9.16 -9.03 14.78
CA TYR A 135 8.51 -8.66 13.53
C TYR A 135 8.51 -9.85 12.57
N ARG A 136 7.63 -9.80 11.57
CA ARG A 136 7.62 -10.79 10.49
C ARG A 136 9.00 -10.86 9.83
N ARG A 137 9.58 -12.05 9.78
CA ARG A 137 10.92 -12.27 9.23
C ARG A 137 10.96 -12.15 7.71
N ARG A 138 9.99 -12.78 7.02
CA ARG A 138 9.95 -12.77 5.56
C ARG A 138 9.36 -11.46 5.06
N GLY A 139 10.18 -10.69 4.32
CA GLY A 139 9.70 -9.51 3.61
C GLY A 139 8.93 -9.82 2.33
N LYS A 140 9.06 -11.03 1.80
CA LYS A 140 8.36 -11.42 0.56
C LYS A 140 6.86 -11.50 0.78
N ILE A 141 6.13 -10.79 -0.07
CA ILE A 141 4.68 -10.92 -0.21
C ILE A 141 4.41 -11.83 -1.41
N GLU A 142 3.48 -12.77 -1.24
CA GLU A 142 3.11 -13.68 -2.30
C GLU A 142 2.63 -12.92 -3.54
N LYS A 143 3.08 -13.36 -4.70
CA LYS A 143 2.71 -12.74 -5.98
C LYS A 143 1.20 -12.64 -6.17
N THR A 144 0.47 -13.66 -5.74
CA THR A 144 -1.00 -13.69 -5.81
C THR A 144 -1.65 -12.57 -5.01
N ALA A 145 -1.12 -12.21 -3.84
CA ALA A 145 -1.62 -11.09 -3.05
C ALA A 145 -1.43 -9.77 -3.78
N ILE A 146 -0.30 -9.58 -4.42
CA ILE A 146 0.02 -8.40 -5.22
C ILE A 146 -0.87 -8.32 -6.45
N ASP A 147 -0.98 -9.42 -7.21
CA ASP A 147 -1.82 -9.49 -8.40
C ASP A 147 -3.30 -9.20 -8.08
N ASN A 148 -3.80 -9.72 -6.96
CA ASN A 148 -5.15 -9.45 -6.48
C ASN A 148 -5.35 -7.99 -6.08
N LEU A 149 -4.36 -7.36 -5.48
CA LEU A 149 -4.44 -5.93 -5.19
C LEU A 149 -4.59 -5.12 -6.48
N PHE A 150 -3.81 -5.42 -7.51
CA PHE A 150 -3.91 -4.79 -8.82
C PHE A 150 -5.28 -4.93 -9.44
N VAL A 151 -5.79 -6.14 -9.45
CA VAL A 151 -7.12 -6.43 -9.98
C VAL A 151 -8.18 -5.59 -9.24
N ARG A 152 -8.12 -5.55 -7.92
CA ARG A 152 -9.07 -4.77 -7.11
C ARG A 152 -8.95 -3.27 -7.33
N LEU A 153 -7.73 -2.75 -7.45
CA LEU A 153 -7.51 -1.34 -7.77
C LEU A 153 -8.10 -0.98 -9.14
N GLY A 154 -7.81 -1.79 -10.16
CA GLY A 154 -8.36 -1.60 -11.50
C GLY A 154 -9.88 -1.66 -11.52
N LEU A 155 -10.48 -2.61 -10.83
CA LEU A 155 -11.93 -2.75 -10.73
C LEU A 155 -12.58 -1.57 -10.01
N TYR A 156 -11.96 -1.09 -8.95
CA TYR A 156 -12.44 0.10 -8.24
C TYR A 156 -12.44 1.33 -9.14
N ILE A 157 -11.35 1.53 -9.89
CA ILE A 157 -11.19 2.69 -10.76
C ILE A 157 -12.11 2.62 -11.98
N ASP A 158 -12.21 1.46 -12.62
CA ASP A 158 -12.89 1.30 -13.91
C ASP A 158 -14.39 1.04 -13.78
N GLY A 159 -14.91 0.76 -12.58
CA GLY A 159 -16.26 0.28 -12.47
C GLY A 159 -17.15 0.89 -11.43
N GLY A 160 -18.43 0.97 -11.76
CA GLY A 160 -19.47 0.96 -10.78
C GLY A 160 -19.57 -0.43 -10.12
N ARG A 161 -20.34 -0.53 -9.04
CA ARG A 161 -20.44 -1.71 -8.17
C ARG A 161 -20.71 -3.02 -8.91
N ASP A 162 -21.60 -3.01 -9.93
CA ASP A 162 -21.96 -4.18 -10.70
C ASP A 162 -20.87 -4.60 -11.69
N LYS A 163 -20.21 -3.64 -12.29
CA LYS A 163 -19.07 -3.85 -13.18
C LYS A 163 -17.88 -4.42 -12.41
N LEU A 164 -17.69 -3.99 -11.18
CA LEU A 164 -16.71 -4.52 -10.23
C LEU A 164 -16.95 -6.01 -9.96
N TYR A 165 -18.17 -6.40 -9.73
CA TYR A 165 -18.51 -7.79 -9.42
C TYR A 165 -18.27 -8.71 -10.61
N ARG A 166 -18.72 -8.36 -11.80
CA ARG A 166 -18.52 -9.15 -13.03
C ARG A 166 -17.05 -9.32 -13.38
N SER A 167 -16.32 -8.24 -13.41
CA SER A 167 -14.89 -8.26 -13.71
C SER A 167 -14.08 -9.00 -12.65
N ARG A 168 -14.51 -8.96 -11.39
CA ARG A 168 -13.89 -9.73 -10.30
C ARG A 168 -14.00 -11.25 -10.53
N VAL A 169 -15.15 -11.70 -10.99
CA VAL A 169 -15.36 -13.13 -11.31
C VAL A 169 -14.50 -13.55 -12.49
N GLU A 170 -14.42 -12.75 -13.53
CA GLU A 170 -13.56 -13.01 -14.69
C GLU A 170 -12.07 -13.00 -14.32
N ALA A 171 -11.62 -12.04 -13.54
CA ALA A 171 -10.25 -11.96 -13.07
C ALA A 171 -9.86 -13.18 -12.21
N ILE A 172 -10.75 -13.66 -11.37
CA ILE A 172 -10.52 -14.88 -10.58
C ILE A 172 -10.40 -16.11 -11.49
N ARG A 173 -11.18 -16.19 -12.56
CA ARG A 173 -11.06 -17.28 -13.55
C ARG A 173 -9.74 -17.26 -14.27
N VAL A 174 -9.27 -16.09 -14.69
CA VAL A 174 -7.96 -15.93 -15.34
C VAL A 174 -6.81 -16.30 -14.41
N LEU A 175 -6.89 -15.95 -13.15
CA LEU A 175 -5.87 -16.27 -12.15
C LEU A 175 -5.84 -17.75 -11.74
N ARG A 176 -6.95 -18.47 -11.93
CA ARG A 176 -7.05 -19.91 -11.65
C ARG A 176 -6.74 -20.79 -12.87
N GLY A 177 -6.77 -20.18 -14.01
CA GLY A 177 -6.39 -20.86 -15.26
C GLY A 177 -4.91 -21.10 -15.36
#